data_b021f4e5ce3b75009bb41d61572a5c0b
#
_entry.id   b021f4e5ce3b75009bb41d61572a5c0b
#
_cell.length_a   1.000
_cell.length_b   1.000
_cell.length_c   1.000
_cell.angle_alpha   90.00
_cell.angle_beta   90.00
_cell.angle_gamma   90.00
#
_symmetry.space_group_name_H-M   'P 1'
#
loop_
_entity.id
_entity.type
_entity.pdbx_description
1 polymer ?
#
loop_
_entity_poly.entity_id
_entity_poly.type
_entity_poly.pdbx_seq_one_letter_code
_entity_poly.pdbx_strand_id
1 'polypeptide(L)'
;MADYFTNFSLIVPLPTQEAVDYALQLAAHASGIQLGNEMAPDFPESLRDVTDDWLFETDANDASQNRGLWLHSSNGGIDAVCAFIQHLLQRFTPGGHVTLEWSNDCSKPRVDAFGGGAALITARKIKSISTGEWLHREVTGFANRAANLPPRKGRQRESHHHPPAVPAI
;
A
#
# COMPACT_ATOMS: atom_id res chain seq x y z
N MET A 1 0.41 27.08 -2.93
CA MET A 1 0.88 25.90 -2.16
C MET A 1 0.49 24.66 -2.95
N ALA A 2 1.16 23.54 -2.82
CA ALA A 2 0.76 22.26 -3.42
C ALA A 2 0.25 21.38 -2.30
N ASP A 3 -0.92 20.77 -2.49
CA ASP A 3 -1.54 19.89 -1.51
C ASP A 3 -1.28 18.45 -1.93
N TYR A 4 -0.93 17.60 -0.96
CA TYR A 4 -0.65 16.17 -1.15
C TYR A 4 -1.79 15.37 -0.58
N PHE A 5 -2.19 14.34 -1.30
CA PHE A 5 -3.30 13.47 -0.94
C PHE A 5 -2.84 12.02 -0.91
N THR A 6 -3.38 11.26 0.05
CA THR A 6 -3.31 9.80 0.07
C THR A 6 -4.73 9.27 0.16
N ASN A 7 -5.21 8.75 -0.96
CA ASN A 7 -6.60 8.38 -1.14
C ASN A 7 -6.79 6.87 -1.05
N PHE A 8 -7.78 6.45 -0.31
CA PHE A 8 -8.29 5.07 -0.35
C PHE A 8 -9.78 5.02 -0.04
N SER A 9 -10.44 3.94 -0.44
CA SER A 9 -11.82 3.65 -0.13
C SER A 9 -12.04 2.14 -0.23
N LEU A 10 -12.54 1.52 0.86
CA LEU A 10 -12.80 0.09 0.88
C LEU A 10 -13.95 -0.27 1.83
N ILE A 11 -14.54 -1.44 1.61
CA ILE A 11 -15.51 -2.03 2.54
C ILE A 11 -14.83 -3.18 3.29
N VAL A 12 -14.87 -3.13 4.60
CA VAL A 12 -14.44 -4.22 5.49
C VAL A 12 -15.68 -5.02 5.89
N PRO A 13 -15.85 -6.26 5.40
CA PRO A 13 -17.01 -7.07 5.77
C PRO A 13 -16.92 -7.49 7.23
N LEU A 14 -18.05 -7.36 7.96
CA LEU A 14 -18.19 -7.79 9.35
C LEU A 14 -19.38 -8.74 9.49
N PRO A 15 -19.26 -9.78 10.36
CA PRO A 15 -20.23 -10.87 10.40
C PRO A 15 -21.58 -10.49 11.03
N THR A 16 -21.61 -9.52 11.95
CA THR A 16 -22.80 -9.16 12.73
C THR A 16 -22.94 -7.65 12.90
N GLN A 17 -24.13 -7.20 13.25
CA GLN A 17 -24.37 -5.79 13.58
C GLN A 17 -23.56 -5.36 14.82
N GLU A 18 -23.45 -6.22 15.82
CA GLU A 18 -22.64 -5.96 17.03
C GLU A 18 -21.18 -5.70 16.69
N ALA A 19 -20.62 -6.41 15.67
CA ALA A 19 -19.27 -6.18 15.21
C ALA A 19 -19.13 -4.82 14.50
N VAL A 20 -20.15 -4.38 13.75
CA VAL A 20 -20.20 -3.05 13.14
C VAL A 20 -20.28 -1.97 14.22
N ASP A 21 -21.17 -2.13 15.18
CA ASP A 21 -21.36 -1.15 16.28
C ASP A 21 -20.09 -1.01 17.12
N TYR A 22 -19.45 -2.13 17.45
CA TYR A 22 -18.16 -2.13 18.14
C TYR A 22 -17.10 -1.35 17.34
N ALA A 23 -16.98 -1.62 16.05
CA ALA A 23 -15.97 -1.01 15.22
C ALA A 23 -16.20 0.50 15.04
N LEU A 24 -17.44 0.95 14.89
CA LEU A 24 -17.81 2.38 14.85
C LEU A 24 -17.47 3.09 16.15
N GLN A 25 -17.80 2.49 17.31
CA GLN A 25 -17.46 3.06 18.61
C GLN A 25 -15.95 3.16 18.82
N LEU A 26 -15.21 2.12 18.44
CA LEU A 26 -13.76 2.11 18.54
C LEU A 26 -13.12 3.17 17.61
N ALA A 27 -13.62 3.30 16.39
CA ALA A 27 -13.13 4.31 15.44
C ALA A 27 -13.43 5.74 15.93
N ALA A 28 -14.63 5.99 16.47
CA ALA A 28 -14.99 7.28 17.05
C ALA A 28 -14.11 7.63 18.26
N HIS A 29 -13.78 6.64 19.10
CA HIS A 29 -12.90 6.84 20.23
C HIS A 29 -11.46 7.17 19.77
N ALA A 30 -10.91 6.41 18.81
CA ALA A 30 -9.58 6.66 18.26
C ALA A 30 -9.47 8.04 17.59
N SER A 31 -10.50 8.43 16.82
CA SER A 31 -10.59 9.79 16.25
C SER A 31 -10.64 10.86 17.35
N GLY A 32 -11.33 10.61 18.44
CA GLY A 32 -11.34 11.51 19.60
C GLY A 32 -9.96 11.67 20.24
N ILE A 33 -9.19 10.58 20.37
CA ILE A 33 -7.81 10.62 20.89
C ILE A 33 -6.92 11.45 19.97
N GLN A 34 -7.01 11.24 18.65
CA GLN A 34 -6.28 12.04 17.65
C GLN A 34 -6.60 13.55 17.77
N LEU A 35 -7.80 13.90 18.21
CA LEU A 35 -8.22 15.27 18.46
C LEU A 35 -7.87 15.80 19.88
N GLY A 36 -7.15 15.00 20.69
CA GLY A 36 -6.64 15.39 21.99
C GLY A 36 -7.47 14.91 23.19
N ASN A 37 -8.45 14.01 22.98
CA ASN A 37 -9.16 13.38 24.11
C ASN A 37 -8.26 12.37 24.83
N GLU A 38 -8.56 12.12 26.11
CA GLU A 38 -7.87 11.10 26.88
C GLU A 38 -8.15 9.69 26.36
N MET A 39 -7.10 8.87 26.33
CA MET A 39 -7.20 7.47 25.97
C MET A 39 -7.83 6.66 27.10
N ALA A 40 -8.91 5.93 26.83
CA ALA A 40 -9.53 5.08 27.83
C ALA A 40 -8.60 3.92 28.25
N PRO A 41 -8.67 3.45 29.52
CA PRO A 41 -7.81 2.37 30.00
C PRO A 41 -7.98 1.04 29.25
N ASP A 42 -9.17 0.79 28.71
CA ASP A 42 -9.55 -0.41 27.94
C ASP A 42 -9.37 -0.27 26.43
N PHE A 43 -8.77 0.85 25.98
CA PHE A 43 -8.44 1.05 24.56
C PHE A 43 -7.44 -0.02 24.09
N PRO A 44 -7.67 -0.67 22.92
CA PRO A 44 -6.83 -1.77 22.44
C PRO A 44 -5.35 -1.39 22.33
N GLU A 45 -4.48 -2.15 22.98
CA GLU A 45 -3.03 -1.92 22.96
C GLU A 45 -2.45 -1.87 21.54
N SER A 46 -2.95 -2.72 20.65
CA SER A 46 -2.51 -2.79 19.24
C SER A 46 -2.81 -1.55 18.41
N LEU A 47 -3.62 -0.61 18.92
CA LEU A 47 -4.00 0.62 18.22
C LEU A 47 -3.41 1.88 18.85
N ARG A 48 -2.76 1.78 20.03
CA ARG A 48 -2.28 2.96 20.77
C ARG A 48 -1.26 3.77 19.98
N ASP A 49 -0.31 3.08 19.37
CA ASP A 49 0.81 3.72 18.66
C ASP A 49 0.42 4.33 17.29
N VAL A 50 -0.80 4.08 16.81
CA VAL A 50 -1.27 4.57 15.52
C VAL A 50 -2.40 5.60 15.63
N THR A 51 -2.78 6.02 16.83
CA THR A 51 -3.86 7.01 17.02
C THR A 51 -3.53 8.38 16.42
N ASP A 52 -2.27 8.78 16.39
CA ASP A 52 -1.84 10.04 15.80
C ASP A 52 -2.01 10.07 14.27
N ASP A 53 -2.04 8.89 13.62
CA ASP A 53 -2.25 8.69 12.18
C ASP A 53 -3.71 8.33 11.84
N TRP A 54 -4.66 8.60 12.75
CA TRP A 54 -6.08 8.30 12.54
C TRP A 54 -6.73 9.35 11.63
N LEU A 55 -6.36 9.32 10.35
CA LEU A 55 -6.71 10.33 9.34
C LEU A 55 -7.77 9.82 8.34
N PHE A 56 -8.62 8.89 8.73
CA PHE A 56 -9.65 8.30 7.89
C PHE A 56 -11.03 8.34 8.55
N GLU A 57 -12.05 8.28 7.72
CA GLU A 57 -13.45 8.25 8.11
C GLU A 57 -13.99 6.82 8.09
N THR A 58 -14.99 6.56 8.93
CA THR A 58 -15.58 5.24 9.14
C THR A 58 -17.08 5.34 9.19
N ASP A 59 -17.77 4.73 8.25
CA ASP A 59 -19.23 4.68 8.16
C ASP A 59 -19.74 3.24 8.17
N ALA A 60 -20.99 3.06 8.64
CA ALA A 60 -21.67 1.78 8.48
C ALA A 60 -22.01 1.54 7.00
N ASN A 61 -21.75 0.33 6.53
CA ASN A 61 -22.22 -0.14 5.23
C ASN A 61 -23.36 -1.15 5.42
N ASP A 62 -24.58 -0.69 5.20
CA ASP A 62 -25.82 -1.47 5.40
C ASP A 62 -26.30 -2.20 4.13
N ALA A 63 -25.48 -2.23 3.06
CA ALA A 63 -25.84 -2.94 1.84
C ALA A 63 -26.10 -4.42 2.15
N SER A 64 -27.28 -4.92 1.78
CA SER A 64 -27.83 -6.23 2.17
C SER A 64 -26.94 -7.42 1.82
N GLN A 65 -25.98 -7.25 0.92
CA GLN A 65 -25.03 -8.29 0.50
C GLN A 65 -23.62 -8.12 1.08
N ASN A 66 -23.29 -6.94 1.64
CA ASN A 66 -21.94 -6.62 2.14
C ASN A 66 -22.00 -5.78 3.42
N ARG A 67 -22.66 -6.30 4.46
CA ARG A 67 -22.65 -5.64 5.77
C ARG A 67 -21.19 -5.48 6.24
N GLY A 68 -20.87 -4.30 6.75
CA GLY A 68 -19.55 -4.02 7.27
C GLY A 68 -19.32 -2.53 7.52
N LEU A 69 -18.07 -2.12 7.36
CA LEU A 69 -17.66 -0.73 7.45
C LEU A 69 -17.19 -0.24 6.10
N TRP A 70 -17.53 0.98 5.78
CA TRP A 70 -16.90 1.75 4.73
C TRP A 70 -15.80 2.62 5.36
N LEU A 71 -14.55 2.36 4.98
CA LEU A 71 -13.38 3.13 5.39
C LEU A 71 -12.87 3.93 4.21
N HIS A 72 -12.65 5.23 4.39
CA HIS A 72 -12.15 6.09 3.32
C HIS A 72 -11.34 7.26 3.85
N SER A 73 -10.44 7.77 3.03
CA SER A 73 -9.64 8.97 3.32
C SER A 73 -9.13 9.60 2.03
N SER A 74 -8.83 10.90 2.10
CA SER A 74 -7.93 11.61 1.18
C SER A 74 -6.68 12.17 1.87
N ASN A 75 -6.50 11.89 3.15
CA ASN A 75 -5.44 12.48 3.98
C ASN A 75 -4.41 11.47 4.49
N GLY A 76 -4.51 10.20 4.16
CA GLY A 76 -3.59 9.15 4.62
C GLY A 76 -4.17 8.25 5.69
N GLY A 77 -3.36 7.93 6.71
CA GLY A 77 -3.74 7.01 7.77
C GLY A 77 -3.56 5.55 7.40
N ILE A 78 -2.65 5.21 6.51
CA ILE A 78 -2.47 3.84 6.01
C ILE A 78 -2.08 2.87 7.13
N ASP A 79 -1.18 3.25 8.03
CA ASP A 79 -0.77 2.39 9.14
C ASP A 79 -1.90 2.20 10.14
N ALA A 80 -2.64 3.27 10.47
CA ALA A 80 -3.78 3.22 11.37
C ALA A 80 -4.92 2.37 10.80
N VAL A 81 -5.29 2.54 9.52
CA VAL A 81 -6.34 1.73 8.90
C VAL A 81 -5.96 0.27 8.79
N CYS A 82 -4.69 -0.05 8.50
CA CYS A 82 -4.20 -1.43 8.48
C CYS A 82 -4.26 -2.08 9.87
N ALA A 83 -3.82 -1.39 10.92
CA ALA A 83 -3.88 -1.86 12.29
C ALA A 83 -5.33 -2.04 12.77
N PHE A 84 -6.22 -1.09 12.44
CA PHE A 84 -7.64 -1.17 12.77
C PHE A 84 -8.30 -2.39 12.11
N ILE A 85 -8.10 -2.60 10.81
CA ILE A 85 -8.62 -3.77 10.09
C ILE A 85 -8.06 -5.06 10.71
N GLN A 86 -6.77 -5.11 11.02
CA GLN A 86 -6.17 -6.28 11.66
C GLN A 86 -6.80 -6.57 13.02
N HIS A 87 -7.04 -5.55 13.85
CA HIS A 87 -7.73 -5.70 15.14
C HIS A 87 -9.14 -6.28 14.94
N LEU A 88 -9.91 -5.79 13.99
CA LEU A 88 -11.24 -6.31 13.69
C LEU A 88 -11.21 -7.76 13.20
N LEU A 89 -10.24 -8.11 12.33
CA LEU A 89 -10.05 -9.49 11.88
C LEU A 89 -9.68 -10.42 13.05
N GLN A 90 -8.80 -10.00 13.95
CA GLN A 90 -8.44 -10.78 15.14
C GLN A 90 -9.65 -11.09 16.02
N ARG A 91 -10.54 -10.12 16.18
CA ARG A 91 -11.69 -10.22 17.07
C ARG A 91 -12.87 -10.97 16.46
N PHE A 92 -13.19 -10.73 15.21
CA PHE A 92 -14.46 -11.17 14.61
C PHE A 92 -14.31 -12.20 13.48
N THR A 93 -13.19 -12.16 12.73
CA THR A 93 -12.98 -13.03 11.57
C THR A 93 -11.51 -13.47 11.45
N PRO A 94 -10.97 -14.23 12.41
CA PRO A 94 -9.54 -14.54 12.48
C PRO A 94 -9.01 -15.37 11.30
N GLY A 95 -9.88 -16.04 10.53
CA GLY A 95 -9.54 -16.72 9.29
C GLY A 95 -9.69 -15.87 8.02
N GLY A 96 -10.18 -14.63 8.16
CA GLY A 96 -10.41 -13.72 7.05
C GLY A 96 -9.17 -12.92 6.63
N HIS A 97 -9.34 -12.20 5.54
CA HIS A 97 -8.37 -11.22 5.06
C HIS A 97 -9.08 -10.03 4.43
N VAL A 98 -8.39 -8.91 4.37
CA VAL A 98 -8.81 -7.69 3.67
C VAL A 98 -7.64 -7.20 2.83
N THR A 99 -7.92 -6.68 1.63
CA THR A 99 -6.96 -5.96 0.80
C THR A 99 -7.25 -4.47 0.84
N LEU A 100 -6.20 -3.68 0.95
CA LEU A 100 -6.25 -2.23 0.86
C LEU A 100 -5.35 -1.80 -0.31
N GLU A 101 -5.86 -0.91 -1.14
CA GLU A 101 -5.10 -0.20 -2.16
C GLU A 101 -5.23 1.30 -1.91
N TRP A 102 -4.14 2.06 -2.13
CA TRP A 102 -4.17 3.52 -2.01
C TRP A 102 -3.38 4.17 -3.14
N SER A 103 -3.75 5.40 -3.43
CA SER A 103 -3.02 6.27 -4.35
C SER A 103 -2.49 7.49 -3.63
N ASN A 104 -1.30 7.93 -4.03
CA ASN A 104 -0.76 9.23 -3.65
C ASN A 104 -0.83 10.14 -4.85
N ASP A 105 -1.32 11.36 -4.65
CA ASP A 105 -1.38 12.38 -5.68
C ASP A 105 -1.09 13.78 -5.12
N CYS A 106 -1.10 14.78 -6.01
CA CYS A 106 -0.84 16.17 -5.65
C CYS A 106 -1.66 17.10 -6.53
N SER A 107 -2.17 18.17 -5.94
CA SER A 107 -2.92 19.21 -6.64
C SER A 107 -2.14 19.92 -7.77
N LYS A 108 -0.83 19.69 -7.87
CA LYS A 108 0.04 20.19 -8.93
C LYS A 108 0.95 19.07 -9.44
N PRO A 109 1.24 19.04 -10.76
CA PRO A 109 2.16 18.05 -11.33
C PRO A 109 3.58 18.29 -10.80
N ARG A 110 4.03 17.43 -9.90
CA ARG A 110 5.38 17.40 -9.31
C ARG A 110 5.99 16.05 -9.48
N VAL A 111 7.30 15.97 -9.65
CA VAL A 111 8.02 14.74 -10.03
C VAL A 111 7.82 13.62 -9.00
N ASP A 112 7.79 13.90 -7.72
CA ASP A 112 7.82 12.89 -6.66
C ASP A 112 6.48 12.78 -5.90
N ALA A 113 5.40 13.32 -6.50
CA ALA A 113 4.13 13.49 -5.81
C ALA A 113 3.12 12.38 -6.06
N PHE A 114 3.46 11.47 -6.97
CA PHE A 114 2.56 10.39 -7.40
C PHE A 114 3.09 9.02 -6.99
N GLY A 115 2.19 8.15 -6.66
CA GLY A 115 2.53 6.79 -6.24
C GLY A 115 1.31 6.08 -5.66
N GLY A 116 1.57 5.22 -4.72
CA GLY A 116 0.56 4.47 -4.01
C GLY A 116 1.11 3.17 -3.48
N GLY A 117 0.24 2.26 -3.16
CA GLY A 117 0.62 0.95 -2.68
C GLY A 117 -0.57 0.05 -2.45
N ALA A 118 -0.27 -1.13 -1.92
CA ALA A 118 -1.26 -2.11 -1.55
C ALA A 118 -0.86 -2.85 -0.28
N ALA A 119 -1.84 -3.30 0.50
CA ALA A 119 -1.64 -4.14 1.65
C ALA A 119 -2.58 -5.34 1.64
N LEU A 120 -2.06 -6.50 2.05
CA LEU A 120 -2.83 -7.68 2.43
C LEU A 120 -2.81 -7.77 3.95
N ILE A 121 -3.99 -7.67 4.55
CA ILE A 121 -4.18 -7.63 6.00
C ILE A 121 -4.86 -8.91 6.42
N THR A 122 -4.27 -9.61 7.38
CA THR A 122 -4.81 -10.81 8.03
C THR A 122 -4.77 -10.62 9.53
N ALA A 123 -5.49 -11.43 10.29
CA ALA A 123 -5.42 -11.41 11.76
C ALA A 123 -3.99 -11.58 12.31
N ARG A 124 -3.09 -12.22 11.56
CA ARG A 124 -1.72 -12.55 12.02
C ARG A 124 -0.65 -11.63 11.47
N LYS A 125 -0.87 -11.03 10.30
CA LYS A 125 0.17 -10.30 9.58
C LYS A 125 -0.40 -9.28 8.62
N ILE A 126 0.25 -8.14 8.55
CA ILE A 126 0.10 -7.14 7.50
C ILE A 126 1.30 -7.28 6.55
N LYS A 127 1.03 -7.34 5.25
CA LYS A 127 2.04 -7.27 4.19
C LYS A 127 1.68 -6.10 3.31
N SER A 128 2.55 -5.12 3.22
CA SER A 128 2.38 -3.96 2.36
C SER A 128 3.53 -3.79 1.39
N ILE A 129 3.28 -3.08 0.33
CA ILE A 129 4.26 -2.64 -0.64
C ILE A 129 3.86 -1.28 -1.18
N SER A 130 4.80 -0.34 -1.23
CA SER A 130 4.62 0.90 -1.97
C SER A 130 5.22 0.82 -3.37
N THR A 131 4.71 1.63 -4.29
CA THR A 131 5.27 1.72 -5.65
C THR A 131 6.73 2.18 -5.64
N GLY A 132 7.11 3.07 -4.72
CA GLY A 132 8.49 3.52 -4.54
C GLY A 132 9.43 2.41 -4.08
N GLU A 133 9.03 1.63 -3.08
CA GLU A 133 9.83 0.48 -2.60
C GLU A 133 9.97 -0.60 -3.66
N TRP A 134 8.89 -0.89 -4.39
CA TRP A 134 8.92 -1.85 -5.48
C TRP A 134 9.90 -1.41 -6.58
N LEU A 135 9.80 -0.16 -7.05
CA LEU A 135 10.68 0.40 -8.06
C LEU A 135 12.15 0.39 -7.61
N HIS A 136 12.43 0.81 -6.36
CA HIS A 136 13.78 0.81 -5.81
C HIS A 136 14.39 -0.60 -5.84
N ARG A 137 13.63 -1.60 -5.41
CA ARG A 137 14.06 -3.00 -5.42
C ARG A 137 14.35 -3.51 -6.83
N GLU A 138 13.47 -3.23 -7.79
CA GLU A 138 13.63 -3.66 -9.18
C GLU A 138 14.83 -3.00 -9.85
N VAL A 139 15.02 -1.69 -9.66
CA VAL A 139 16.18 -0.96 -10.19
C VAL A 139 17.49 -1.50 -9.62
N THR A 140 17.55 -1.73 -8.31
CA THR A 140 18.73 -2.31 -7.65
C THR A 140 19.03 -3.71 -8.18
N GLY A 141 18.00 -4.55 -8.33
CA GLY A 141 18.14 -5.88 -8.91
C GLY A 141 18.61 -5.86 -10.37
N PHE A 142 18.12 -4.90 -11.17
CA PHE A 142 18.58 -4.71 -12.54
C PHE A 142 20.06 -4.30 -12.61
N ALA A 143 20.46 -3.31 -11.82
CA ALA A 143 21.84 -2.84 -11.75
C ALA A 143 22.83 -3.96 -11.38
N ASN A 144 22.49 -4.78 -10.38
CA ASN A 144 23.29 -5.92 -9.95
C ASN A 144 23.41 -7.00 -11.05
N ARG A 145 22.35 -7.27 -11.80
CA ARG A 145 22.39 -8.21 -12.94
C ARG A 145 23.24 -7.65 -14.08
N ALA A 146 23.16 -6.36 -14.36
CA ALA A 146 23.96 -5.71 -15.40
C ALA A 146 25.45 -5.72 -15.08
N ALA A 147 25.82 -5.50 -13.82
CA ALA A 147 27.21 -5.54 -13.36
C ALA A 147 27.83 -6.95 -13.45
N ASN A 148 27.02 -8.01 -13.35
CA ASN A 148 27.46 -9.41 -13.41
C ASN A 148 27.37 -10.04 -14.79
N LEU A 149 27.00 -9.27 -15.84
CA LEU A 149 27.02 -9.77 -17.22
C LEU A 149 28.46 -9.98 -17.69
N PRO A 150 28.80 -11.16 -18.23
CA PRO A 150 30.12 -11.39 -18.81
C PRO A 150 30.37 -10.41 -19.96
N PRO A 151 31.63 -9.92 -20.16
CA PRO A 151 31.93 -9.01 -21.25
C PRO A 151 31.50 -9.66 -22.58
N ARG A 152 30.74 -8.92 -23.39
CA ARG A 152 30.36 -9.37 -24.73
C ARG A 152 31.63 -9.73 -25.49
N LYS A 153 31.85 -11.00 -25.82
CA LYS A 153 32.89 -11.41 -26.75
C LYS A 153 32.68 -10.61 -28.01
N GLY A 154 33.65 -9.74 -28.29
CA GLY A 154 33.63 -8.91 -29.50
C GLY A 154 33.42 -9.81 -30.70
N ARG A 155 32.43 -9.47 -31.52
CA ARG A 155 32.24 -10.08 -32.84
C ARG A 155 33.50 -9.74 -33.64
N GLN A 156 34.42 -10.72 -33.79
CA GLN A 156 35.51 -10.57 -34.71
C GLN A 156 34.90 -10.23 -36.10
N ARG A 157 35.18 -9.04 -36.59
CA ARG A 157 34.91 -8.71 -37.99
C ARG A 157 35.75 -9.67 -38.82
N GLU A 158 35.13 -10.65 -39.41
CA GLU A 158 35.73 -11.38 -40.51
C GLU A 158 36.10 -10.36 -41.59
N SER A 159 37.40 -10.11 -41.72
CA SER A 159 37.94 -9.35 -42.86
C SER A 159 37.69 -10.19 -44.12
N HIS A 160 36.69 -9.80 -44.87
CA HIS A 160 36.52 -10.33 -46.22
C HIS A 160 37.78 -9.97 -47.04
N HIS A 161 38.65 -10.98 -47.23
CA HIS A 161 39.73 -10.93 -48.14
C HIS A 161 39.15 -10.83 -49.55
N HIS A 162 39.33 -9.68 -50.21
CA HIS A 162 39.01 -9.50 -51.61
C HIS A 162 40.04 -10.26 -52.45
N PRO A 163 39.68 -11.18 -53.32
CA PRO A 163 40.67 -11.84 -54.18
C PRO A 163 41.20 -10.81 -55.18
N PRO A 164 42.51 -10.94 -55.56
CA PRO A 164 43.09 -10.00 -56.53
C PRO A 164 42.50 -10.15 -57.94
N ALA A 165 42.30 -9.01 -58.59
CA ALA A 165 41.80 -8.94 -59.96
C ALA A 165 42.77 -9.62 -60.95
N VAL A 166 42.25 -10.51 -61.75
CA VAL A 166 42.98 -11.16 -62.85
C VAL A 166 43.12 -10.17 -64.00
N PRO A 167 44.31 -9.94 -64.56
CA PRO A 167 44.46 -9.06 -65.73
C PRO A 167 43.94 -9.75 -67.01
N ALA A 168 43.19 -9.02 -67.82
CA ALA A 168 42.72 -9.43 -69.13
C ALA A 168 43.88 -9.39 -70.10
N ILE A 169 44.00 -10.47 -70.95
CA ILE A 169 44.83 -10.53 -72.16
C ILE A 169 44.01 -10.05 -73.32
#